data_967b9f982400bceafc41349a329cd46e
#
_entry.id   967b9f982400bceafc41349a329cd46e
#
_cell.length_a   1.000
_cell.length_b   1.000
_cell.length_c   1.000
_cell.angle_alpha   90.00
_cell.angle_beta   90.00
_cell.angle_gamma   90.00
#
_symmetry.space_group_name_H-M   'P 1'
#
loop_
_entity.id
_entity.type
_entity.pdbx_description
1 polymer ?
#
loop_
_entity_poly.entity_id
_entity_poly.type
_entity_poly.pdbx_seq_one_letter_code
_entity_poly.pdbx_strand_id
1 'polypeptide(L)'
;FRGERRIKSILEINAAPTATALATCSSAACIPVNVKAAKEIVVSSDIAETTIPMGTVFHKDGSVIGSVFKIMFLVYLFGTNPSVITVVGVALLATLLITAVPVGGGTISEMFILTLMGFPAAALPILTIIATIIDAPATVLNVVGDTSSSMLVSRMVDGRKWLSTKDKKN
;
A
#
# COMPACT_ATOMS: atom_id res chain seq x y z
N PHE A 1 -11.55 26.05 -11.35
CA PHE A 1 -10.67 25.87 -12.53
C PHE A 1 -9.19 25.54 -12.21
N ARG A 2 -8.55 26.12 -11.19
CA ARG A 2 -7.18 25.75 -10.80
C ARG A 2 -7.13 24.39 -10.05
N GLY A 3 -8.14 24.07 -9.27
CA GLY A 3 -8.22 22.81 -8.51
C GLY A 3 -8.36 21.57 -9.40
N GLU A 4 -9.24 21.64 -10.40
CA GLU A 4 -9.48 20.51 -11.32
C GLU A 4 -8.26 20.16 -12.18
N ARG A 5 -7.52 21.16 -12.67
CA ARG A 5 -6.28 20.95 -13.41
C ARG A 5 -5.19 20.28 -12.54
N ARG A 6 -5.13 20.61 -11.25
CA ARG A 6 -4.20 19.97 -10.30
C ARG A 6 -4.55 18.52 -10.02
N ILE A 7 -5.84 18.21 -9.81
CA ILE A 7 -6.28 16.84 -9.59
C ILE A 7 -5.99 15.99 -10.83
N LYS A 8 -6.28 16.46 -12.02
CA LYS A 8 -5.95 15.76 -13.28
C LYS A 8 -4.46 15.50 -13.40
N SER A 9 -3.61 16.48 -13.12
CA SER A 9 -2.16 16.29 -13.21
C SER A 9 -1.64 15.28 -12.17
N ILE A 10 -2.18 15.24 -10.97
CA ILE A 10 -1.83 14.24 -9.95
C ILE A 10 -2.22 12.83 -10.41
N LEU A 11 -3.39 12.66 -11.00
CA LEU A 11 -3.84 11.37 -11.52
C LEU A 11 -2.97 10.91 -12.71
N GLU A 12 -2.65 11.82 -13.63
CA GLU A 12 -1.78 11.54 -14.78
C GLU A 12 -0.37 11.14 -14.35
N ILE A 13 0.20 11.83 -13.36
CA ILE A 13 1.54 11.53 -12.83
C ILE A 13 1.56 10.18 -12.11
N ASN A 14 0.50 9.80 -11.40
CA ASN A 14 0.38 8.50 -10.75
C ASN A 14 0.06 7.35 -11.72
N ALA A 15 -0.20 7.61 -13.00
CA ALA A 15 -0.50 6.56 -13.97
C ALA A 15 0.68 5.57 -14.15
N ALA A 16 1.91 6.06 -14.22
CA ALA A 16 3.10 5.20 -14.37
C ALA A 16 3.38 4.34 -13.12
N PRO A 17 3.37 4.86 -11.88
CA PRO A 17 3.41 4.05 -10.66
C PRO A 17 2.29 3.01 -10.60
N THR A 18 1.06 3.39 -10.94
CA THR A 18 -0.10 2.50 -10.95
C THR A 18 0.08 1.35 -11.95
N ALA A 19 0.49 1.66 -13.18
CA ALA A 19 0.75 0.65 -14.21
C ALA A 19 1.87 -0.32 -13.79
N THR A 20 2.93 0.20 -13.18
CA THR A 20 4.03 -0.62 -12.65
C THR A 20 3.54 -1.52 -11.51
N ALA A 21 2.72 -1.00 -10.59
CA ALA A 21 2.14 -1.76 -9.50
C ALA A 21 1.25 -2.91 -10.00
N LEU A 22 0.39 -2.64 -10.97
CA LEU A 22 -0.46 -3.67 -11.59
C LEU A 22 0.36 -4.75 -12.30
N ALA A 23 1.42 -4.37 -12.99
CA ALA A 23 2.25 -5.30 -13.75
C ALA A 23 3.18 -6.16 -12.89
N THR A 24 3.66 -5.62 -11.76
CA THR A 24 4.70 -6.27 -10.95
C THR A 24 4.19 -6.87 -9.64
N CYS A 25 3.03 -6.43 -9.16
CA CYS A 25 2.51 -6.75 -7.82
C CYS A 25 3.58 -6.51 -6.72
N SER A 26 4.49 -5.55 -6.94
CA SER A 26 5.62 -5.28 -6.05
C SER A 26 5.77 -3.80 -5.76
N SER A 27 5.45 -3.39 -4.53
CA SER A 27 5.68 -2.01 -4.09
C SER A 27 7.17 -1.62 -4.16
N ALA A 28 8.08 -2.57 -3.90
CA ALA A 28 9.52 -2.34 -4.00
C ALA A 28 9.97 -2.03 -5.43
N ALA A 29 9.42 -2.74 -6.43
CA ALA A 29 9.69 -2.46 -7.84
C ALA A 29 9.16 -1.09 -8.28
N CYS A 30 8.16 -0.55 -7.59
CA CYS A 30 7.57 0.76 -7.88
C CYS A 30 8.38 1.94 -7.30
N ILE A 31 9.32 1.72 -6.36
CA ILE A 31 10.06 2.81 -5.69
C ILE A 31 10.63 3.83 -6.69
N PRO A 32 11.41 3.45 -7.72
CA PRO A 32 12.04 4.44 -8.61
C PRO A 32 11.01 5.30 -9.38
N VAL A 33 9.94 4.65 -9.87
CA VAL A 33 8.89 5.33 -10.63
C VAL A 33 8.06 6.22 -9.72
N ASN A 34 7.80 5.77 -8.49
CA ASN A 34 7.01 6.49 -7.50
C ASN A 34 7.76 7.70 -6.94
N VAL A 35 9.08 7.59 -6.68
CA VAL A 35 9.94 8.73 -6.32
C VAL A 35 9.92 9.78 -7.42
N LYS A 36 10.04 9.37 -8.69
CA LYS A 36 9.95 10.29 -9.83
C LYS A 36 8.59 10.99 -9.86
N ALA A 37 7.50 10.26 -9.74
CA ALA A 37 6.15 10.81 -9.71
C ALA A 37 5.95 11.81 -8.56
N ALA A 38 6.42 11.48 -7.35
CA ALA A 38 6.35 12.38 -6.20
C ALA A 38 7.08 13.71 -6.46
N LYS A 39 8.27 13.67 -7.07
CA LYS A 39 9.03 14.87 -7.46
C LYS A 39 8.31 15.69 -8.53
N GLU A 40 7.63 15.06 -9.46
CA GLU A 40 6.81 15.76 -10.46
C GLU A 40 5.60 16.45 -9.85
N ILE A 41 5.03 15.93 -8.76
CA ILE A 41 3.95 16.55 -7.97
C ILE A 41 4.45 17.69 -7.07
N VAL A 42 5.77 18.00 -7.06
CA VAL A 42 6.37 19.08 -6.25
C VAL A 42 6.83 18.67 -4.86
N VAL A 43 6.87 17.39 -4.54
CA VAL A 43 7.54 16.92 -3.32
C VAL A 43 9.06 17.18 -3.49
N SER A 44 9.72 17.76 -2.47
CA SER A 44 11.16 17.97 -2.53
C SER A 44 11.90 16.63 -2.66
N SER A 45 13.07 16.63 -3.33
CA SER A 45 13.86 15.42 -3.55
C SER A 45 14.11 14.65 -2.25
N ASP A 46 14.54 15.36 -1.21
CA ASP A 46 14.88 14.77 0.10
C ASP A 46 13.68 14.07 0.74
N ILE A 47 12.49 14.70 0.65
CA ILE A 47 11.26 14.12 1.18
C ILE A 47 10.85 12.91 0.33
N ALA A 48 10.83 13.02 -1.00
CA ALA A 48 10.43 11.93 -1.87
C ALA A 48 11.34 10.71 -1.72
N GLU A 49 12.66 10.91 -1.72
CA GLU A 49 13.66 9.86 -1.60
C GLU A 49 13.70 9.18 -0.22
N THR A 50 13.18 9.85 0.79
CA THR A 50 13.05 9.29 2.14
C THR A 50 11.69 8.64 2.36
N THR A 51 10.60 9.35 2.07
CA THR A 51 9.24 8.92 2.42
C THR A 51 8.74 7.77 1.55
N ILE A 52 9.08 7.73 0.26
CA ILE A 52 8.61 6.66 -0.63
C ILE A 52 9.21 5.29 -0.24
N PRO A 53 10.54 5.12 -0.06
CA PRO A 53 11.08 3.85 0.41
C PRO A 53 10.59 3.46 1.81
N MET A 54 10.46 4.42 2.74
CA MET A 54 9.89 4.16 4.06
C MET A 54 8.42 3.74 3.97
N GLY A 55 7.61 4.44 3.18
CA GLY A 55 6.22 4.09 2.92
C GLY A 55 6.08 2.68 2.38
N THR A 56 6.91 2.30 1.42
CA THR A 56 6.94 0.94 0.86
C THR A 56 7.08 -0.14 1.94
N VAL A 57 7.71 0.16 3.06
CA VAL A 57 7.85 -0.76 4.21
C VAL A 57 6.70 -0.63 5.20
N PHE A 58 6.31 0.57 5.60
CA PHE A 58 5.39 0.81 6.71
C PHE A 58 3.96 1.13 6.30
N HIS A 59 3.76 1.72 5.14
CA HIS A 59 2.45 2.13 4.64
C HIS A 59 1.87 1.03 3.73
N LYS A 60 1.12 0.12 4.33
CA LYS A 60 0.57 -1.09 3.68
C LYS A 60 -0.95 -1.16 3.76
N ASP A 61 -1.62 -0.06 3.51
CA ASP A 61 -3.08 0.06 3.58
C ASP A 61 -3.81 -0.94 2.66
N GLY A 62 -3.38 -1.06 1.41
CA GLY A 62 -3.91 -2.06 0.49
C GLY A 62 -3.68 -3.49 0.95
N SER A 63 -2.52 -3.80 1.53
CA SER A 63 -2.21 -5.11 2.07
C SER A 63 -3.06 -5.44 3.30
N VAL A 64 -3.32 -4.45 4.18
CA VAL A 64 -4.22 -4.62 5.34
C VAL A 64 -5.64 -4.89 4.88
N ILE A 65 -6.16 -4.10 3.92
CA ILE A 65 -7.49 -4.32 3.33
C ILE A 65 -7.59 -5.71 2.72
N GLY A 66 -6.59 -6.13 1.95
CA GLY A 66 -6.51 -7.46 1.37
C GLY A 66 -6.49 -8.57 2.43
N SER A 67 -5.80 -8.37 3.55
CA SER A 67 -5.79 -9.31 4.67
C SER A 67 -7.14 -9.39 5.36
N VAL A 68 -7.83 -8.28 5.57
CA VAL A 68 -9.21 -8.26 6.10
C VAL A 68 -10.13 -9.04 5.15
N PHE A 69 -10.01 -8.83 3.86
CA PHE A 69 -10.83 -9.54 2.86
C PHE A 69 -10.62 -11.06 2.92
N LYS A 70 -9.38 -11.52 3.00
CA LYS A 70 -9.01 -12.92 3.17
C LYS A 70 -9.59 -13.53 4.45
N ILE A 71 -9.46 -12.83 5.57
CA ILE A 71 -10.00 -13.25 6.86
C ILE A 71 -11.52 -13.37 6.79
N MET A 72 -12.21 -12.35 6.28
CA MET A 72 -13.68 -12.36 6.19
C MET A 72 -14.20 -13.46 5.27
N PHE A 73 -13.48 -13.80 4.22
CA PHE A 73 -13.82 -14.93 3.36
C PHE A 73 -13.75 -16.25 4.13
N LEU A 74 -12.67 -16.47 4.92
CA LEU A 74 -12.55 -17.67 5.75
C LEU A 74 -13.60 -17.71 6.88
N VAL A 75 -13.87 -16.57 7.49
CA VAL A 75 -14.95 -16.42 8.49
C VAL A 75 -16.29 -16.91 7.91
N TYR A 76 -16.61 -16.48 6.70
CA TYR A 76 -17.81 -16.94 6.01
C TYR A 76 -17.77 -18.43 5.68
N LEU A 77 -16.63 -18.92 5.17
CA LEU A 77 -16.47 -20.32 4.76
C LEU A 77 -16.56 -21.30 5.94
N PHE A 78 -15.98 -20.95 7.08
CA PHE A 78 -15.94 -21.79 8.28
C PHE A 78 -17.06 -21.50 9.29
N GLY A 79 -17.94 -20.53 8.99
CA GLY A 79 -19.07 -20.18 9.86
C GLY A 79 -18.65 -19.65 11.23
N THR A 80 -17.48 -19.01 11.34
CA THR A 80 -16.98 -18.40 12.58
C THR A 80 -17.49 -16.97 12.72
N ASN A 81 -17.45 -16.43 13.95
CA ASN A 81 -17.93 -15.07 14.21
C ASN A 81 -16.93 -14.29 15.11
N PRO A 82 -15.72 -13.97 14.63
CA PRO A 82 -14.75 -13.20 15.40
C PRO A 82 -15.19 -11.75 15.56
N SER A 83 -14.68 -11.09 16.60
CA SER A 83 -14.90 -9.64 16.78
C SER A 83 -14.19 -8.83 15.67
N VAL A 84 -14.73 -7.66 15.35
CA VAL A 84 -14.10 -6.72 14.39
C VAL A 84 -12.68 -6.40 14.82
N ILE A 85 -12.44 -6.21 16.12
CA ILE A 85 -11.12 -5.92 16.69
C ILE A 85 -10.14 -7.06 16.40
N THR A 86 -10.59 -8.33 16.54
CA THR A 86 -9.77 -9.50 16.20
C THR A 86 -9.40 -9.53 14.73
N VAL A 87 -10.37 -9.30 13.83
CA VAL A 87 -10.13 -9.32 12.38
C VAL A 87 -9.12 -8.24 11.98
N VAL A 88 -9.34 -6.99 12.44
CA VAL A 88 -8.45 -5.86 12.12
C VAL A 88 -7.08 -6.06 12.77
N GLY A 89 -7.02 -6.52 14.01
CA GLY A 89 -5.77 -6.78 14.74
C GLY A 89 -4.93 -7.85 14.06
N VAL A 90 -5.53 -8.96 13.64
CA VAL A 90 -4.83 -10.03 12.90
C VAL A 90 -4.37 -9.55 11.52
N ALA A 91 -5.19 -8.78 10.80
CA ALA A 91 -4.83 -8.22 9.50
C ALA A 91 -3.61 -7.29 9.61
N LEU A 92 -3.58 -6.41 10.62
CA LEU A 92 -2.46 -5.53 10.89
C LEU A 92 -1.19 -6.31 11.27
N LEU A 93 -1.30 -7.26 12.21
CA LEU A 93 -0.17 -8.09 12.63
C LEU A 93 0.41 -8.90 11.47
N ALA A 94 -0.44 -9.59 10.70
CA ALA A 94 0.00 -10.36 9.55
C ALA A 94 0.71 -9.48 8.52
N THR A 95 0.22 -8.27 8.28
CA THR A 95 0.83 -7.32 7.34
C THR A 95 2.16 -6.79 7.86
N LEU A 96 2.28 -6.42 9.13
CA LEU A 96 3.51 -5.88 9.72
C LEU A 96 4.60 -6.95 9.84
N LEU A 97 4.25 -8.18 10.21
CA LEU A 97 5.21 -9.28 10.33
C LEU A 97 5.91 -9.60 9.01
N ILE A 98 5.22 -9.43 7.89
CA ILE A 98 5.78 -9.68 6.56
C ILE A 98 6.80 -8.62 6.17
N THR A 99 6.62 -7.38 6.60
CA THR A 99 7.56 -6.30 6.31
C THR A 99 8.97 -6.61 6.86
N ALA A 100 9.06 -7.44 7.89
CA ALA A 100 10.32 -7.88 8.47
C ALA A 100 10.95 -9.08 7.73
N VAL A 101 10.25 -9.71 6.76
CA VAL A 101 10.72 -10.90 6.06
C VAL A 101 11.15 -10.55 4.64
N PRO A 102 12.43 -10.76 4.28
CA PRO A 102 12.96 -10.30 2.99
C PRO A 102 12.49 -11.09 1.77
N VAL A 103 11.90 -12.27 1.94
CA VAL A 103 11.53 -13.17 0.83
C VAL A 103 10.19 -13.87 1.09
N GLY A 104 9.33 -13.96 0.06
CA GLY A 104 8.14 -14.84 0.08
C GLY A 104 7.01 -14.39 1.01
N GLY A 105 6.89 -13.09 1.26
CA GLY A 105 6.01 -12.51 2.26
C GLY A 105 4.53 -12.93 2.16
N GLY A 106 4.01 -13.16 0.96
CA GLY A 106 2.60 -13.50 0.74
C GLY A 106 2.15 -14.75 1.49
N THR A 107 2.80 -15.88 1.23
CA THR A 107 2.48 -17.18 1.86
C THR A 107 2.66 -17.15 3.38
N ILE A 108 3.69 -16.45 3.86
CA ILE A 108 3.94 -16.31 5.30
C ILE A 108 2.79 -15.56 5.96
N SER A 109 2.31 -14.47 5.34
CA SER A 109 1.11 -13.76 5.81
C SER A 109 -0.11 -14.66 5.93
N GLU A 110 -0.34 -15.45 4.92
CA GLU A 110 -1.47 -16.38 4.88
C GLU A 110 -1.38 -17.41 5.98
N MET A 111 -0.19 -17.96 6.21
CA MET A 111 0.06 -18.88 7.33
C MET A 111 -0.19 -18.22 8.69
N PHE A 112 0.24 -16.96 8.87
CA PHE A 112 -0.06 -16.20 10.08
C PHE A 112 -1.56 -15.97 10.27
N ILE A 113 -2.27 -15.59 9.20
CA ILE A 113 -3.73 -15.43 9.27
C ILE A 113 -4.39 -16.74 9.71
N LEU A 114 -4.04 -17.87 9.10
CA LEU A 114 -4.61 -19.18 9.47
C LEU A 114 -4.32 -19.52 10.94
N THR A 115 -3.08 -19.33 11.37
CA THR A 115 -2.65 -19.67 12.74
C THR A 115 -3.32 -18.77 13.78
N LEU A 116 -3.32 -17.46 13.57
CA LEU A 116 -3.87 -16.49 14.54
C LEU A 116 -5.40 -16.55 14.62
N MET A 117 -6.06 -16.90 13.52
CA MET A 117 -7.52 -17.05 13.49
C MET A 117 -7.98 -18.47 13.85
N GLY A 118 -7.05 -19.42 14.03
CA GLY A 118 -7.38 -20.81 14.34
C GLY A 118 -8.01 -21.59 13.16
N PHE A 119 -7.77 -21.16 11.93
CA PHE A 119 -8.25 -21.87 10.75
C PHE A 119 -7.33 -23.04 10.37
N PRO A 120 -7.87 -24.11 9.76
CA PRO A 120 -7.07 -25.27 9.35
C PRO A 120 -6.05 -24.89 8.27
N ALA A 121 -4.85 -25.46 8.35
CA ALA A 121 -3.80 -25.26 7.36
C ALA A 121 -4.21 -25.67 5.93
N ALA A 122 -5.16 -26.59 5.81
CA ALA A 122 -5.76 -27.00 4.53
C ALA A 122 -6.45 -25.84 3.77
N ALA A 123 -6.75 -24.72 4.43
CA ALA A 123 -7.30 -23.52 3.79
C ALA A 123 -6.23 -22.67 3.08
N LEU A 124 -4.94 -22.96 3.24
CA LEU A 124 -3.85 -22.19 2.62
C LEU A 124 -3.99 -22.04 1.09
N PRO A 125 -4.30 -23.08 0.30
CA PRO A 125 -4.48 -22.95 -1.15
C PRO A 125 -5.59 -21.96 -1.53
N ILE A 126 -6.66 -21.91 -0.75
CA ILE A 126 -7.77 -20.98 -0.96
C ILE A 126 -7.30 -19.54 -0.75
N LEU A 127 -6.57 -19.29 0.34
CA LEU A 127 -6.00 -17.95 0.61
C LEU A 127 -5.02 -17.53 -0.48
N THR A 128 -4.17 -18.43 -0.96
CA THR A 128 -3.22 -18.14 -2.04
C THR A 128 -3.92 -17.75 -3.34
N ILE A 129 -5.03 -18.42 -3.69
CA ILE A 129 -5.84 -18.04 -4.86
C ILE A 129 -6.42 -16.62 -4.68
N ILE A 130 -7.01 -16.34 -3.52
CA ILE A 130 -7.58 -15.02 -3.22
C ILE A 130 -6.46 -13.96 -3.24
N ALA A 131 -5.32 -14.25 -2.63
CA ALA A 131 -4.17 -13.34 -2.61
C ALA A 131 -3.71 -12.98 -4.02
N THR A 132 -3.61 -13.95 -4.92
CA THR A 132 -3.21 -13.72 -6.32
C THR A 132 -4.16 -12.74 -7.03
N ILE A 133 -5.46 -12.80 -6.73
CA ILE A 133 -6.46 -11.91 -7.34
C ILE A 133 -6.36 -10.47 -6.79
N ILE A 134 -6.15 -10.35 -5.47
CA ILE A 134 -6.16 -9.03 -4.80
C ILE A 134 -4.78 -8.36 -4.75
N ASP A 135 -3.69 -9.05 -5.06
CA ASP A 135 -2.34 -8.52 -4.90
C ASP A 135 -2.07 -7.29 -5.77
N ALA A 136 -2.48 -7.33 -7.02
CA ALA A 136 -2.33 -6.20 -7.93
C ALA A 136 -3.07 -4.93 -7.45
N PRO A 137 -4.38 -4.94 -7.17
CA PRO A 137 -5.08 -3.77 -6.65
C PRO A 137 -4.58 -3.35 -5.25
N ALA A 138 -4.20 -4.28 -4.37
CA ALA A 138 -3.61 -3.96 -3.08
C ALA A 138 -2.27 -3.23 -3.23
N THR A 139 -1.43 -3.66 -4.18
CA THR A 139 -0.16 -2.99 -4.48
C THR A 139 -0.39 -1.59 -5.04
N VAL A 140 -1.39 -1.38 -5.89
CA VAL A 140 -1.77 -0.03 -6.36
C VAL A 140 -2.12 0.89 -5.19
N LEU A 141 -2.94 0.41 -4.26
CA LEU A 141 -3.31 1.20 -3.08
C LEU A 141 -2.08 1.57 -2.24
N ASN A 142 -1.18 0.61 -1.98
CA ASN A 142 0.06 0.88 -1.26
C ASN A 142 0.90 1.96 -1.96
N VAL A 143 1.11 1.83 -3.28
CA VAL A 143 1.96 2.74 -4.07
C VAL A 143 1.38 4.15 -4.18
N VAL A 144 0.08 4.28 -4.44
CA VAL A 144 -0.60 5.58 -4.49
C VAL A 144 -0.68 6.20 -3.10
N GLY A 145 -0.86 5.38 -2.06
CA GLY A 145 -0.82 5.80 -0.68
C GLY A 145 0.54 6.37 -0.27
N ASP A 146 1.65 5.75 -0.71
CA ASP A 146 3.01 6.27 -0.50
C ASP A 146 3.19 7.66 -1.10
N THR A 147 2.71 7.89 -2.33
CA THR A 147 2.74 9.22 -2.95
C THR A 147 1.91 10.23 -2.15
N SER A 148 0.71 9.84 -1.71
CA SER A 148 -0.16 10.71 -0.90
C SER A 148 0.48 11.05 0.45
N SER A 149 1.13 10.08 1.09
CA SER A 149 1.86 10.27 2.34
C SER A 149 3.05 11.22 2.16
N SER A 150 3.81 11.11 1.06
CA SER A 150 4.91 12.03 0.75
C SER A 150 4.42 13.47 0.55
N MET A 151 3.26 13.66 -0.08
CA MET A 151 2.62 14.96 -0.21
C MET A 151 2.20 15.54 1.16
N LEU A 152 1.70 14.69 2.05
CA LEU A 152 1.34 15.10 3.41
C LEU A 152 2.56 15.53 4.21
N VAL A 153 3.65 14.78 4.15
CA VAL A 153 4.92 15.13 4.78
C VAL A 153 5.46 16.45 4.23
N SER A 154 5.45 16.64 2.90
CA SER A 154 5.85 17.94 2.29
C SER A 154 5.01 19.09 2.82
N ARG A 155 3.71 18.89 2.98
CA ARG A 155 2.84 19.92 3.56
C ARG A 155 3.19 20.25 5.02
N MET A 156 3.63 19.26 5.78
CA MET A 156 4.02 19.43 7.19
C MET A 156 5.39 20.12 7.31
N VAL A 157 6.34 19.76 6.46
CA VAL A 157 7.73 20.27 6.50
C VAL A 157 7.84 21.63 5.80
N ASP A 158 7.32 21.74 4.57
CA ASP A 158 7.43 22.94 3.72
C ASP A 158 6.28 23.94 3.95
N GLY A 159 5.32 23.59 4.81
CA GLY A 159 4.19 24.43 5.19
C GLY A 159 3.08 24.48 4.12
N ARG A 160 2.05 25.33 4.38
CA ARG A 160 0.84 25.41 3.54
C ARG A 160 1.11 25.84 2.07
N LYS A 161 2.26 26.44 1.80
CA LYS A 161 2.62 26.94 0.46
C LYS A 161 3.52 25.97 -0.32
N TRP A 162 3.73 24.73 0.15
CA TRP A 162 4.61 23.76 -0.47
C TRP A 162 4.37 23.56 -1.98
N LEU A 163 3.12 23.67 -2.45
CA LEU A 163 2.74 23.59 -3.86
C LEU A 163 3.10 24.83 -4.69
N SER A 164 3.40 25.96 -4.05
CA SER A 164 3.74 27.21 -4.76
C SER A 164 5.24 27.42 -4.94
N THR A 165 6.06 26.57 -4.35
CA THR A 165 7.52 26.73 -4.34
C THR A 165 8.15 26.37 -5.70
N LYS A 166 7.42 25.68 -6.57
CA LYS A 166 7.89 25.28 -7.91
C LYS A 166 7.89 26.44 -8.92
N ASP A 167 7.03 27.44 -8.75
CA ASP A 167 6.96 28.60 -9.66
C ASP A 167 8.18 29.55 -9.52
N LYS A 168 9.07 29.29 -8.56
CA LYS A 168 10.25 30.12 -8.29
C LYS A 168 11.59 29.51 -8.70
N LYS A 169 11.61 28.29 -9.25
CA LYS A 169 12.86 27.59 -9.63
C LYS A 169 12.99 27.28 -11.13
N ASN A 170 12.11 27.88 -11.97
CA ASN A 170 12.28 27.89 -13.43
C ASN A 170 12.51 29.30 -13.91
#